data_891587e9d4d72b80e40e4b0f9936af14
#
_entry.id   891587e9d4d72b80e40e4b0f9936af14
#
_cell.length_a   1.000
_cell.length_b   1.000
_cell.length_c   1.000
_cell.angle_alpha   90.00
_cell.angle_beta   90.00
_cell.angle_gamma   90.00
#
_symmetry.space_group_name_H-M   'P 1'
#
loop_
_entity.id
_entity.type
_entity.pdbx_description
1 polymer ?
#
loop_
_entity_poly.entity_id
_entity_poly.type
_entity_poly.pdbx_seq_one_letter_code
_entity_poly.pdbx_strand_id
1 'polypeptide(L)'
;MTSSPLSPHPDQPADASHQARTADASHPPAPPVDASHPAHLVHTAAALRDLPRGTGVRAVVMTMGALHEGHATLIRAARRRVGPAGQVVVTVFVNPLQFGAGEDLDRYPRTLDADVELAAAAGADVVFAPSVDEVYPGGEPQIRIAAGPMGALLEGASRPGHFDGVLTVVAKLLHLTAPDLAFYGQKDAQQLAVITRMAADLNFPVEIVGVPTVREDDGLALSSRNRYLSGPERCTALALSAALFAARDRLAAEEALRARAASVGHHPAPDRAAALAALGEDRAAADAHAVAYAAAGALHGPAVARAAALAVLDDAARLDPPLTLDYLALVDPSDFTEVPDAYEGEAILAVAAKVGSTRLIDNIRLVFGAGRPEATAAHQGGTTTDAVDTGDTGDTADTATSAAAASSPSAPSPSAPSVTSTPPATPPTTPQGPLGATR
;
A
#
# COMPACT_ATOMS: atom_id res chain seq x y z
N MET A 1 -51.51 -57.33 18.60
CA MET A 1 -52.59 -56.36 18.78
C MET A 1 -51.91 -55.02 18.56
N THR A 2 -51.92 -54.58 17.29
CA THR A 2 -52.80 -53.51 16.75
C THR A 2 -52.61 -52.20 17.53
N SER A 3 -52.07 -51.15 17.04
CA SER A 3 -52.44 -50.33 15.92
C SER A 3 -51.46 -49.19 15.70
N SER A 4 -51.00 -48.95 14.50
CA SER A 4 -50.79 -47.66 13.90
C SER A 4 -52.19 -47.04 13.59
N PRO A 5 -52.30 -45.77 13.06
CA PRO A 5 -51.43 -44.62 12.86
C PRO A 5 -52.16 -43.29 13.19
N LEU A 6 -51.50 -42.13 13.07
CA LEU A 6 -52.13 -40.88 12.61
C LEU A 6 -51.07 -39.77 12.37
N SER A 7 -50.73 -39.53 11.16
CA SER A 7 -50.52 -38.18 10.64
C SER A 7 -51.89 -37.53 10.39
N PRO A 8 -52.10 -36.22 10.26
CA PRO A 8 -51.43 -35.33 9.35
C PRO A 8 -51.44 -33.82 9.66
N HIS A 9 -50.63 -33.12 8.88
CA HIS A 9 -50.93 -31.84 8.19
C HIS A 9 -50.72 -30.51 8.94
N PRO A 10 -50.66 -29.45 8.15
CA PRO A 10 -49.45 -28.61 8.00
C PRO A 10 -49.79 -27.18 8.40
N ASP A 11 -48.79 -26.36 8.73
CA ASP A 11 -48.90 -24.93 8.51
C ASP A 11 -47.47 -24.34 8.35
N GLN A 12 -47.14 -24.03 7.11
CA GLN A 12 -46.34 -22.85 6.79
C GLN A 12 -47.23 -21.61 6.95
N PRO A 13 -46.73 -20.43 7.27
CA PRO A 13 -45.94 -19.68 6.32
C PRO A 13 -44.88 -18.73 6.88
N ALA A 14 -44.17 -18.15 5.93
CA ALA A 14 -43.50 -16.85 5.85
C ALA A 14 -41.99 -16.88 6.02
N ASP A 15 -41.28 -17.07 4.95
CA ASP A 15 -40.68 -16.07 4.07
C ASP A 15 -40.16 -14.84 4.84
N ALA A 16 -38.89 -14.85 5.12
CA ALA A 16 -38.09 -13.67 5.39
C ALA A 16 -36.80 -13.79 4.57
N SER A 17 -36.95 -13.43 3.30
CA SER A 17 -35.86 -13.19 2.35
C SER A 17 -34.89 -12.15 2.91
N HIS A 18 -33.78 -12.59 3.51
CA HIS A 18 -32.59 -11.79 3.69
C HIS A 18 -31.88 -11.70 2.34
N GLN A 19 -32.23 -10.67 1.58
CA GLN A 19 -31.43 -10.26 0.44
C GLN A 19 -30.10 -9.70 0.94
N ALA A 20 -29.09 -10.53 0.88
CA ALA A 20 -27.72 -10.09 0.90
C ALA A 20 -27.51 -9.12 -0.28
N ARG A 21 -27.25 -7.85 0.02
CA ARG A 21 -26.79 -6.87 -0.97
C ARG A 21 -25.42 -7.34 -1.44
N THR A 22 -25.37 -7.87 -2.64
CA THR A 22 -24.16 -8.17 -3.37
C THR A 22 -23.36 -6.87 -3.54
N ALA A 23 -22.11 -6.91 -3.08
CA ALA A 23 -21.11 -5.91 -3.37
C ALA A 23 -20.98 -5.76 -4.90
N ASP A 24 -20.93 -4.51 -5.33
CA ASP A 24 -20.76 -4.07 -6.70
C ASP A 24 -19.48 -4.67 -7.32
N ALA A 25 -19.66 -5.69 -8.14
CA ALA A 25 -18.60 -6.32 -8.94
C ALA A 25 -18.66 -5.76 -10.36
N SER A 26 -18.37 -4.46 -10.51
CA SER A 26 -18.24 -3.83 -11.83
C SER A 26 -16.77 -3.62 -12.22
N HIS A 27 -16.03 -4.74 -12.31
CA HIS A 27 -14.84 -4.81 -13.16
C HIS A 27 -15.10 -5.90 -14.21
N PRO A 28 -15.13 -5.55 -15.52
CA PRO A 28 -15.20 -6.58 -16.54
C PRO A 28 -13.98 -7.50 -16.41
N PRO A 29 -14.13 -8.82 -16.59
CA PRO A 29 -13.00 -9.72 -16.61
C PRO A 29 -12.03 -9.24 -17.69
N ALA A 30 -10.74 -9.12 -17.32
CA ALA A 30 -9.68 -8.77 -18.25
C ALA A 30 -9.73 -9.76 -19.43
N PRO A 31 -9.55 -9.28 -20.69
CA PRO A 31 -9.45 -10.18 -21.82
C PRO A 31 -8.35 -11.21 -21.54
N PRO A 32 -8.51 -12.48 -21.98
CA PRO A 32 -7.49 -13.49 -21.79
C PRO A 32 -6.19 -12.98 -22.41
N VAL A 33 -5.14 -12.89 -21.60
CA VAL A 33 -3.79 -12.64 -22.09
C VAL A 33 -3.44 -13.87 -22.95
N ASP A 34 -3.03 -13.64 -24.19
CA ASP A 34 -2.60 -14.72 -25.06
C ASP A 34 -1.35 -15.38 -24.42
N ALA A 35 -1.56 -16.48 -23.73
CA ALA A 35 -0.55 -17.21 -22.95
C ALA A 35 0.43 -18.01 -23.86
N SER A 36 0.53 -17.65 -25.16
CA SER A 36 1.28 -18.43 -26.15
C SER A 36 2.77 -18.17 -26.16
N HIS A 37 3.31 -17.23 -25.34
CA HIS A 37 4.75 -16.98 -25.31
C HIS A 37 5.32 -17.34 -23.93
N PRO A 38 6.24 -18.33 -23.83
CA PRO A 38 6.94 -18.58 -22.59
C PRO A 38 7.79 -17.35 -22.21
N ALA A 39 7.79 -16.97 -20.92
CA ALA A 39 8.69 -15.92 -20.46
C ALA A 39 10.16 -16.35 -20.62
N HIS A 40 11.02 -15.45 -21.09
CA HIS A 40 12.45 -15.71 -21.18
C HIS A 40 13.08 -15.71 -19.79
N LEU A 41 13.60 -16.86 -19.35
CA LEU A 41 14.37 -16.94 -18.11
C LEU A 41 15.82 -16.55 -18.39
N VAL A 42 16.31 -15.54 -17.66
CA VAL A 42 17.71 -15.06 -17.73
C VAL A 42 18.31 -14.93 -16.35
N HIS A 43 19.62 -15.20 -16.23
CA HIS A 43 20.33 -15.21 -14.95
C HIS A 43 21.37 -14.10 -14.81
N THR A 44 21.71 -13.42 -15.91
CA THR A 44 22.72 -12.36 -15.89
C THR A 44 22.18 -11.06 -16.47
N ALA A 45 22.69 -9.94 -15.97
CA ALA A 45 22.36 -8.62 -16.50
C ALA A 45 22.80 -8.47 -17.97
N ALA A 46 23.87 -9.16 -18.39
CA ALA A 46 24.28 -9.19 -19.79
C ALA A 46 23.20 -9.84 -20.65
N ALA A 47 22.75 -11.06 -20.29
CA ALA A 47 21.67 -11.74 -21.00
C ALA A 47 20.38 -10.92 -21.04
N LEU A 48 20.03 -10.21 -19.94
CA LEU A 48 18.87 -9.31 -19.93
C LEU A 48 19.01 -8.13 -20.88
N ARG A 49 20.21 -7.54 -20.98
CA ARG A 49 20.48 -6.43 -21.92
C ARG A 49 20.45 -6.86 -23.38
N ASP A 50 20.86 -8.10 -23.66
CA ASP A 50 20.90 -8.66 -25.03
C ASP A 50 19.48 -9.00 -25.55
N LEU A 51 18.48 -9.11 -24.66
CA LEU A 51 17.10 -9.29 -25.08
C LEU A 51 16.54 -8.02 -25.74
N PRO A 52 15.79 -8.16 -26.83
CA PRO A 52 15.14 -7.03 -27.47
C PRO A 52 14.20 -6.30 -26.47
N ARG A 53 14.45 -5.03 -26.25
CA ARG A 53 13.60 -4.20 -25.39
C ARG A 53 12.31 -3.77 -26.09
N GLY A 54 12.27 -3.88 -27.43
CA GLY A 54 11.20 -3.32 -28.23
C GLY A 54 11.26 -1.78 -28.27
N THR A 55 10.20 -1.17 -28.77
CA THR A 55 10.02 0.30 -28.79
C THR A 55 9.08 0.78 -27.70
N GLY A 56 8.58 -0.14 -26.86
CA GLY A 56 7.61 0.15 -25.83
C GLY A 56 8.23 0.44 -24.45
N VAL A 57 7.36 0.74 -23.52
CA VAL A 57 7.68 0.97 -22.10
C VAL A 57 8.07 -0.34 -21.43
N ARG A 58 9.11 -0.34 -20.59
CA ARG A 58 9.48 -1.48 -19.76
C ARG A 58 8.94 -1.30 -18.34
N ALA A 59 8.20 -2.29 -17.86
CA ALA A 59 7.82 -2.40 -16.45
C ALA A 59 8.63 -3.46 -15.74
N VAL A 60 8.88 -3.26 -14.44
CA VAL A 60 9.47 -4.27 -13.56
C VAL A 60 8.55 -4.58 -12.40
N VAL A 61 8.45 -5.86 -12.04
CA VAL A 61 7.88 -6.36 -10.78
C VAL A 61 8.99 -7.07 -10.02
N MET A 62 9.39 -6.50 -8.89
CA MET A 62 10.49 -7.05 -8.08
C MET A 62 9.96 -8.00 -7.02
N THR A 63 10.46 -9.25 -7.01
CA THR A 63 10.03 -10.29 -6.08
C THR A 63 11.22 -11.06 -5.53
N MET A 64 10.97 -11.80 -4.46
CA MET A 64 11.93 -12.78 -3.91
C MET A 64 11.64 -14.22 -4.34
N GLY A 65 10.72 -14.44 -5.27
CA GLY A 65 10.21 -15.77 -5.62
C GLY A 65 9.07 -16.23 -4.72
N ALA A 66 8.74 -17.53 -4.79
CA ALA A 66 7.55 -18.14 -4.19
C ALA A 66 6.29 -17.36 -4.56
N LEU A 67 6.13 -17.12 -5.87
CA LEU A 67 5.08 -16.29 -6.41
C LEU A 67 3.70 -16.87 -6.07
N HIS A 68 2.77 -15.96 -5.84
CA HIS A 68 1.36 -16.26 -5.55
C HIS A 68 0.45 -15.24 -6.26
N GLU A 69 -0.85 -15.37 -6.13
CA GLU A 69 -1.85 -14.53 -6.83
C GLU A 69 -1.62 -13.01 -6.61
N GLY A 70 -1.12 -12.60 -5.45
CA GLY A 70 -0.72 -11.21 -5.21
C GLY A 70 0.35 -10.72 -6.19
N HIS A 71 1.38 -11.53 -6.43
CA HIS A 71 2.42 -11.22 -7.43
C HIS A 71 1.86 -11.27 -8.86
N ALA A 72 1.01 -12.25 -9.17
CA ALA A 72 0.33 -12.32 -10.47
C ALA A 72 -0.52 -11.08 -10.75
N THR A 73 -1.18 -10.54 -9.73
CA THR A 73 -1.95 -9.28 -9.84
C THR A 73 -1.05 -8.09 -10.17
N LEU A 74 0.15 -7.99 -9.55
CA LEU A 74 1.16 -6.97 -9.90
C LEU A 74 1.59 -7.09 -11.37
N ILE A 75 1.90 -8.31 -11.82
CA ILE A 75 2.34 -8.58 -13.20
C ILE A 75 1.23 -8.23 -14.19
N ARG A 76 -0.01 -8.63 -13.93
CA ARG A 76 -1.16 -8.25 -14.77
C ARG A 76 -1.39 -6.74 -14.79
N ALA A 77 -1.19 -6.04 -13.67
CA ALA A 77 -1.27 -4.58 -13.62
C ALA A 77 -0.18 -3.94 -14.47
N ALA A 78 1.05 -4.45 -14.38
CA ALA A 78 2.16 -4.02 -15.22
C ALA A 78 1.85 -4.25 -16.71
N ARG A 79 1.39 -5.45 -17.08
CA ARG A 79 1.01 -5.79 -18.47
C ARG A 79 -0.08 -4.87 -19.01
N ARG A 80 -1.14 -4.62 -18.22
CA ARG A 80 -2.20 -3.67 -18.64
C ARG A 80 -1.66 -2.26 -18.88
N ARG A 81 -0.73 -1.80 -18.03
CA ARG A 81 -0.18 -0.44 -18.11
C ARG A 81 0.74 -0.24 -19.30
N VAL A 82 1.57 -1.25 -19.64
CA VAL A 82 2.51 -1.16 -20.75
C VAL A 82 1.92 -1.61 -22.08
N GLY A 83 0.80 -2.34 -22.07
CA GLY A 83 0.15 -2.86 -23.27
C GLY A 83 0.97 -3.95 -24.00
N PRO A 84 0.53 -4.40 -25.18
CA PRO A 84 1.15 -5.53 -25.90
C PRO A 84 2.53 -5.20 -26.47
N ALA A 85 2.84 -3.93 -26.75
CA ALA A 85 4.13 -3.50 -27.27
C ALA A 85 5.18 -3.25 -26.17
N GLY A 86 4.77 -3.19 -24.90
CA GLY A 86 5.66 -3.00 -23.77
C GLY A 86 6.26 -4.30 -23.28
N GLN A 87 7.28 -4.20 -22.44
CA GLN A 87 7.98 -5.34 -21.85
C GLN A 87 7.76 -5.40 -20.34
N VAL A 88 7.36 -6.56 -19.83
CA VAL A 88 7.22 -6.82 -18.38
C VAL A 88 8.34 -7.75 -17.94
N VAL A 89 9.20 -7.26 -17.05
CA VAL A 89 10.29 -8.00 -16.42
C VAL A 89 9.88 -8.33 -14.98
N VAL A 90 9.96 -9.60 -14.59
CA VAL A 90 9.80 -10.03 -13.21
C VAL A 90 11.14 -10.43 -12.65
N THR A 91 11.56 -9.85 -11.52
CA THR A 91 12.79 -10.33 -10.87
C THR A 91 12.45 -11.38 -9.82
N VAL A 92 13.26 -12.42 -9.73
CA VAL A 92 13.21 -13.46 -8.69
C VAL A 92 14.56 -13.49 -8.00
N PHE A 93 14.68 -12.76 -6.88
CA PHE A 93 15.94 -12.64 -6.16
C PHE A 93 15.71 -12.58 -4.64
N VAL A 94 16.16 -13.60 -3.92
CA VAL A 94 16.16 -13.63 -2.45
C VAL A 94 17.35 -12.79 -1.96
N ASN A 95 17.07 -11.57 -1.51
CA ASN A 95 18.10 -10.61 -1.13
C ASN A 95 18.62 -10.89 0.30
N PRO A 96 19.88 -11.28 0.49
CA PRO A 96 20.41 -11.56 1.82
C PRO A 96 20.50 -10.31 2.72
N LEU A 97 20.64 -9.11 2.13
CA LEU A 97 20.84 -7.87 2.89
C LEU A 97 19.62 -7.40 3.68
N GLN A 98 18.42 -7.89 3.34
CA GLN A 98 17.18 -7.48 4.00
C GLN A 98 16.74 -8.43 5.12
N PHE A 99 17.51 -9.49 5.37
CA PHE A 99 17.25 -10.45 6.45
C PHE A 99 18.18 -10.18 7.63
N GLY A 100 17.59 -9.99 8.80
CA GLY A 100 18.32 -9.89 10.05
C GLY A 100 18.80 -11.23 10.58
N ALA A 101 19.64 -11.20 11.61
CA ALA A 101 20.09 -12.41 12.30
C ALA A 101 18.88 -13.17 12.87
N GLY A 102 18.74 -14.45 12.50
CA GLY A 102 17.65 -15.32 12.96
C GLY A 102 16.34 -15.21 12.15
N GLU A 103 16.30 -14.42 11.09
CA GLU A 103 15.20 -14.42 10.14
C GLU A 103 15.26 -15.65 9.20
N ASP A 104 14.24 -15.84 8.38
CA ASP A 104 13.97 -17.05 7.60
C ASP A 104 14.72 -17.16 6.27
N LEU A 105 15.86 -16.48 6.09
CA LEU A 105 16.63 -16.49 4.83
C LEU A 105 16.92 -17.91 4.30
N ASP A 106 17.40 -18.81 5.17
CA ASP A 106 17.77 -20.16 4.79
C ASP A 106 16.54 -21.03 4.46
N ARG A 107 15.40 -20.72 5.07
CA ARG A 107 14.12 -21.43 4.89
C ARG A 107 13.23 -20.77 3.86
N TYR A 108 13.65 -19.62 3.30
CA TYR A 108 12.84 -18.91 2.31
C TYR A 108 12.61 -19.79 1.08
N PRO A 109 11.35 -19.99 0.65
CA PRO A 109 11.03 -20.91 -0.44
C PRO A 109 11.71 -20.51 -1.76
N ARG A 110 12.25 -21.50 -2.47
CA ARG A 110 12.87 -21.32 -3.80
C ARG A 110 12.16 -22.24 -4.78
N THR A 111 11.28 -21.69 -5.61
CA THR A 111 10.35 -22.40 -6.50
C THR A 111 10.43 -21.85 -7.93
N LEU A 112 11.67 -21.68 -8.45
CA LEU A 112 11.91 -20.92 -9.67
C LEU A 112 11.08 -21.40 -10.86
N ASP A 113 10.95 -22.71 -11.08
CA ASP A 113 10.18 -23.24 -12.22
C ASP A 113 8.70 -22.83 -12.13
N ALA A 114 8.08 -23.01 -10.95
CA ALA A 114 6.70 -22.60 -10.71
C ALA A 114 6.54 -21.05 -10.78
N ASP A 115 7.56 -20.30 -10.35
CA ASP A 115 7.57 -18.85 -10.43
C ASP A 115 7.59 -18.37 -11.88
N VAL A 116 8.38 -19.03 -12.74
CA VAL A 116 8.42 -18.72 -14.19
C VAL A 116 7.08 -19.03 -14.85
N GLU A 117 6.47 -20.17 -14.55
CA GLU A 117 5.16 -20.54 -15.09
C GLU A 117 4.09 -19.52 -14.68
N LEU A 118 4.04 -19.16 -13.40
CA LEU A 118 3.06 -18.17 -12.90
C LEU A 118 3.30 -16.79 -13.50
N ALA A 119 4.57 -16.36 -13.59
CA ALA A 119 4.92 -15.07 -14.17
C ALA A 119 4.52 -14.99 -15.66
N ALA A 120 4.81 -16.03 -16.44
CA ALA A 120 4.42 -16.13 -17.84
C ALA A 120 2.89 -16.08 -18.00
N ALA A 121 2.15 -16.89 -17.23
CA ALA A 121 0.70 -16.91 -17.24
C ALA A 121 0.07 -15.56 -16.84
N ALA A 122 0.75 -14.77 -16.02
CA ALA A 122 0.33 -13.42 -15.64
C ALA A 122 0.73 -12.34 -16.67
N GLY A 123 1.54 -12.67 -17.69
CA GLY A 123 1.91 -11.78 -18.78
C GLY A 123 3.30 -11.17 -18.68
N ALA A 124 4.24 -11.81 -17.96
CA ALA A 124 5.64 -11.45 -17.99
C ALA A 124 6.29 -11.90 -19.31
N ASP A 125 7.17 -11.05 -19.88
CA ASP A 125 7.99 -11.39 -21.04
C ASP A 125 9.33 -12.00 -20.60
N VAL A 126 9.84 -11.56 -19.45
CA VAL A 126 11.16 -11.96 -18.95
C VAL A 126 11.07 -12.23 -17.44
N VAL A 127 11.68 -13.32 -17.02
CA VAL A 127 12.00 -13.60 -15.62
C VAL A 127 13.51 -13.46 -15.45
N PHE A 128 13.93 -12.48 -14.67
CA PHE A 128 15.33 -12.24 -14.33
C PHE A 128 15.61 -12.83 -12.94
N ALA A 129 16.32 -13.96 -12.91
CA ALA A 129 16.64 -14.70 -11.69
C ALA A 129 18.17 -14.72 -11.47
N PRO A 130 18.76 -13.58 -11.05
CA PRO A 130 20.21 -13.47 -10.86
C PRO A 130 20.68 -14.22 -9.62
N SER A 131 21.96 -14.66 -9.65
CA SER A 131 22.63 -15.14 -8.45
C SER A 131 23.01 -13.98 -7.51
N VAL A 132 23.41 -14.31 -6.28
CA VAL A 132 23.92 -13.31 -5.32
C VAL A 132 25.17 -12.63 -5.89
N ASP A 133 26.07 -13.38 -6.55
CA ASP A 133 27.27 -12.83 -7.16
C ASP A 133 26.97 -11.91 -8.36
N GLU A 134 25.90 -12.15 -9.09
CA GLU A 134 25.46 -11.25 -10.18
C GLU A 134 24.95 -9.90 -9.61
N VAL A 135 24.17 -9.94 -8.53
CA VAL A 135 23.67 -8.73 -7.90
C VAL A 135 24.75 -8.04 -7.06
N TYR A 136 25.56 -8.81 -6.33
CA TYR A 136 26.61 -8.30 -5.43
C TYR A 136 27.97 -8.91 -5.79
N PRO A 137 28.61 -8.49 -6.90
CA PRO A 137 29.91 -9.01 -7.31
C PRO A 137 30.96 -8.78 -6.24
N GLY A 138 31.63 -9.86 -5.82
CA GLY A 138 32.63 -9.80 -4.74
C GLY A 138 32.07 -9.82 -3.33
N GLY A 139 30.80 -10.15 -3.16
CA GLY A 139 30.13 -10.31 -1.86
C GLY A 139 29.36 -9.08 -1.40
N GLU A 140 29.27 -8.89 -0.10
CA GLU A 140 28.48 -7.81 0.49
C GLU A 140 28.96 -6.42 0.04
N PRO A 141 28.07 -5.54 -0.46
CA PRO A 141 28.46 -4.23 -0.98
C PRO A 141 28.96 -3.33 0.16
N GLN A 142 30.10 -2.65 -0.08
CA GLN A 142 30.65 -1.70 0.88
C GLN A 142 29.88 -0.38 0.93
N ILE A 143 29.16 -0.04 -0.14
CA ILE A 143 28.30 1.14 -0.24
C ILE A 143 26.85 0.68 -0.21
N ARG A 144 26.05 1.26 0.67
CA ARG A 144 24.63 0.95 0.85
C ARG A 144 23.80 2.23 0.85
N ILE A 145 22.51 2.07 0.57
CA ILE A 145 21.53 3.15 0.71
C ILE A 145 20.94 3.03 2.12
N ALA A 146 20.92 4.12 2.86
CA ALA A 146 20.24 4.22 4.15
C ALA A 146 18.82 4.73 3.96
N ALA A 147 17.86 4.08 4.63
CA ALA A 147 16.44 4.44 4.55
C ALA A 147 16.06 5.68 5.37
N GLY A 148 17.00 6.24 6.11
CA GLY A 148 16.79 7.45 6.91
C GLY A 148 15.74 7.30 8.00
N PRO A 149 15.16 8.43 8.47
CA PRO A 149 14.18 8.40 9.57
C PRO A 149 12.95 7.55 9.29
N MET A 150 12.40 7.59 8.07
CA MET A 150 11.25 6.78 7.67
C MET A 150 11.53 5.28 7.82
N GLY A 151 12.76 4.84 7.53
CA GLY A 151 13.18 3.45 7.68
C GLY A 151 13.41 2.98 9.11
N ALA A 152 13.34 3.87 10.10
CA ALA A 152 13.53 3.54 11.52
C ALA A 152 12.21 3.39 12.29
N LEU A 153 11.06 3.68 11.65
CA LEU A 153 9.73 3.60 12.25
C LEU A 153 9.10 2.22 12.02
N LEU A 154 8.08 1.87 12.78
CA LEU A 154 7.19 0.71 12.60
C LEU A 154 7.93 -0.59 12.19
N GLU A 155 7.79 -1.03 10.93
CA GLU A 155 8.49 -2.22 10.42
C GLU A 155 10.01 -2.10 10.55
N GLY A 156 10.57 -0.93 10.33
CA GLY A 156 12.00 -0.69 10.49
C GLY A 156 12.46 -0.72 11.93
N ALA A 157 11.63 -0.29 12.88
CA ALA A 157 11.89 -0.45 14.31
C ALA A 157 11.89 -1.92 14.74
N SER A 158 10.94 -2.70 14.18
CA SER A 158 10.84 -4.15 14.44
C SER A 158 11.96 -4.95 13.75
N ARG A 159 12.52 -4.44 12.66
CA ARG A 159 13.53 -5.10 11.82
C ARG A 159 14.68 -4.14 11.46
N PRO A 160 15.58 -3.81 12.40
CA PRO A 160 16.66 -2.86 12.17
C PRO A 160 17.53 -3.22 10.96
N GLY A 161 17.77 -2.26 10.04
CA GLY A 161 18.54 -2.45 8.81
C GLY A 161 17.79 -3.10 7.65
N HIS A 162 16.57 -3.58 7.86
CA HIS A 162 15.76 -4.20 6.81
C HIS A 162 15.58 -3.28 5.59
N PHE A 163 15.15 -2.05 5.80
CA PHE A 163 14.91 -1.12 4.70
C PHE A 163 16.18 -0.64 4.01
N ASP A 164 17.32 -0.57 4.71
CA ASP A 164 18.61 -0.30 4.07
C ASP A 164 18.96 -1.41 3.07
N GLY A 165 18.72 -2.67 3.46
CA GLY A 165 18.86 -3.82 2.58
C GLY A 165 17.91 -3.79 1.39
N VAL A 166 16.63 -3.43 1.63
CA VAL A 166 15.61 -3.29 0.59
C VAL A 166 15.97 -2.19 -0.40
N LEU A 167 16.29 -0.98 0.06
CA LEU A 167 16.62 0.13 -0.83
C LEU A 167 17.88 -0.14 -1.64
N THR A 168 18.88 -0.78 -1.02
CA THR A 168 20.13 -1.14 -1.72
C THR A 168 19.85 -2.13 -2.86
N VAL A 169 19.06 -3.20 -2.63
CA VAL A 169 18.75 -4.17 -3.70
C VAL A 169 17.84 -3.56 -4.76
N VAL A 170 16.83 -2.78 -4.35
CA VAL A 170 15.92 -2.13 -5.30
C VAL A 170 16.68 -1.19 -6.22
N ALA A 171 17.57 -0.35 -5.70
CA ALA A 171 18.40 0.53 -6.51
C ALA A 171 19.26 -0.27 -7.52
N LYS A 172 19.89 -1.37 -7.07
CA LYS A 172 20.67 -2.24 -7.98
C LYS A 172 19.79 -2.85 -9.05
N LEU A 173 18.63 -3.41 -8.70
CA LEU A 173 17.72 -4.01 -9.66
C LEU A 173 17.12 -2.98 -10.62
N LEU A 174 16.84 -1.75 -10.19
CA LEU A 174 16.45 -0.65 -11.07
C LEU A 174 17.53 -0.35 -12.12
N HIS A 175 18.81 -0.30 -11.71
CA HIS A 175 19.91 -0.13 -12.65
C HIS A 175 20.11 -1.32 -13.59
N LEU A 176 19.97 -2.55 -13.11
CA LEU A 176 20.15 -3.76 -13.92
C LEU A 176 19.02 -3.96 -14.93
N THR A 177 17.78 -3.67 -14.55
CA THR A 177 16.60 -3.85 -15.41
C THR A 177 16.26 -2.60 -16.22
N ALA A 178 16.70 -1.42 -15.80
CA ALA A 178 16.46 -0.11 -16.42
C ALA A 178 14.98 0.06 -16.85
N PRO A 179 13.99 -0.02 -15.93
CA PRO A 179 12.59 0.08 -16.26
C PRO A 179 12.14 1.55 -16.33
N ASP A 180 11.02 1.78 -17.03
CA ASP A 180 10.31 3.05 -17.01
C ASP A 180 9.27 3.07 -15.86
N LEU A 181 8.75 1.89 -15.49
CA LEU A 181 7.74 1.70 -14.43
C LEU A 181 8.18 0.57 -13.48
N ALA A 182 8.01 0.76 -12.17
CA ALA A 182 8.24 -0.29 -11.17
C ALA A 182 7.02 -0.48 -10.29
N PHE A 183 6.50 -1.71 -10.23
CA PHE A 183 5.24 -2.05 -9.56
C PHE A 183 5.48 -2.70 -8.22
N TYR A 184 4.82 -2.18 -7.18
CA TYR A 184 4.89 -2.68 -5.81
C TYR A 184 3.51 -2.82 -5.19
N GLY A 185 3.32 -3.81 -4.31
CA GLY A 185 2.07 -3.99 -3.58
C GLY A 185 1.90 -2.96 -2.47
N GLN A 186 0.70 -2.38 -2.34
CA GLN A 186 0.36 -1.47 -1.24
C GLN A 186 0.29 -2.18 0.11
N LYS A 187 0.26 -3.51 0.13
CA LYS A 187 0.31 -4.29 1.38
C LYS A 187 1.54 -3.98 2.22
N ASP A 188 2.70 -3.83 1.59
CA ASP A 188 3.96 -3.46 2.24
C ASP A 188 4.14 -1.92 2.14
N ALA A 189 3.19 -1.19 2.76
CA ALA A 189 3.01 0.25 2.56
C ALA A 189 4.27 1.07 2.91
N GLN A 190 4.96 0.75 4.00
CA GLN A 190 6.19 1.45 4.37
C GLN A 190 7.32 1.17 3.37
N GLN A 191 7.42 -0.07 2.87
CA GLN A 191 8.37 -0.39 1.79
C GLN A 191 8.08 0.43 0.53
N LEU A 192 6.82 0.53 0.12
CA LEU A 192 6.42 1.36 -1.02
C LEU A 192 6.79 2.83 -0.79
N ALA A 193 6.54 3.36 0.40
CA ALA A 193 6.85 4.75 0.75
C ALA A 193 8.35 5.04 0.70
N VAL A 194 9.20 4.21 1.32
CA VAL A 194 10.67 4.41 1.30
C VAL A 194 11.25 4.24 -0.10
N ILE A 195 10.72 3.34 -0.94
CA ILE A 195 11.14 3.17 -2.33
C ILE A 195 10.74 4.39 -3.16
N THR A 196 9.51 4.88 -3.00
CA THR A 196 9.03 6.09 -3.69
C THR A 196 9.89 7.28 -3.32
N ARG A 197 10.20 7.44 -2.04
CA ARG A 197 11.07 8.50 -1.54
C ARG A 197 12.49 8.39 -2.09
N MET A 198 13.09 7.20 -2.08
CA MET A 198 14.40 6.95 -2.68
C MET A 198 14.42 7.32 -4.18
N ALA A 199 13.38 6.91 -4.91
CA ALA A 199 13.31 7.20 -6.35
C ALA A 199 13.30 8.72 -6.61
N ALA A 200 12.55 9.48 -5.81
CA ALA A 200 12.47 10.93 -5.89
C ALA A 200 13.79 11.60 -5.47
N ASP A 201 14.32 11.26 -4.28
CA ASP A 201 15.50 11.91 -3.71
C ASP A 201 16.79 11.64 -4.52
N LEU A 202 16.90 10.46 -5.12
CA LEU A 202 18.06 10.05 -5.91
C LEU A 202 17.84 10.21 -7.44
N ASN A 203 16.74 10.81 -7.87
CA ASN A 203 16.40 11.07 -9.27
C ASN A 203 16.45 9.81 -10.14
N PHE A 204 15.93 8.68 -9.65
CA PHE A 204 15.78 7.51 -10.51
C PHE A 204 14.76 7.80 -11.61
N PRO A 205 15.09 7.55 -12.88
CA PRO A 205 14.19 7.81 -14.00
C PRO A 205 13.13 6.70 -14.13
N VAL A 206 12.34 6.49 -13.07
CA VAL A 206 11.34 5.44 -12.98
C VAL A 206 10.10 5.95 -12.25
N GLU A 207 8.92 5.64 -12.76
CA GLU A 207 7.66 5.84 -12.05
C GLU A 207 7.40 4.67 -11.12
N ILE A 208 7.17 4.94 -9.84
CA ILE A 208 6.79 3.92 -8.83
C ILE A 208 5.28 3.80 -8.79
N VAL A 209 4.77 2.60 -9.06
CA VAL A 209 3.33 2.32 -9.15
C VAL A 209 2.90 1.40 -8.00
N GLY A 210 2.03 1.90 -7.14
CA GLY A 210 1.40 1.13 -6.07
C GLY A 210 0.17 0.37 -6.56
N VAL A 211 0.11 -0.95 -6.33
CA VAL A 211 -1.04 -1.80 -6.67
C VAL A 211 -1.80 -2.18 -5.38
N PRO A 212 -3.14 -2.07 -5.36
CA PRO A 212 -3.94 -2.37 -4.18
C PRO A 212 -3.68 -3.75 -3.60
N THR A 213 -3.80 -3.86 -2.27
CA THR A 213 -3.65 -5.13 -1.54
C THR A 213 -4.65 -6.17 -2.04
N VAL A 214 -4.15 -7.31 -2.48
CA VAL A 214 -4.97 -8.49 -2.82
C VAL A 214 -5.31 -9.22 -1.52
N ARG A 215 -6.57 -9.62 -1.40
CA ARG A 215 -7.08 -10.35 -0.24
C ARG A 215 -7.60 -11.71 -0.67
N GLU A 216 -7.54 -12.67 0.24
CA GLU A 216 -8.23 -13.94 0.11
C GLU A 216 -9.74 -13.74 0.30
N ASP A 217 -10.56 -14.71 -0.07
CA ASP A 217 -12.04 -14.59 -0.06
C ASP A 217 -12.61 -14.23 1.31
N ASP A 218 -11.91 -14.61 2.39
CA ASP A 218 -12.27 -14.29 3.78
C ASP A 218 -11.76 -12.91 4.24
N GLY A 219 -11.08 -12.16 3.38
CA GLY A 219 -10.59 -10.81 3.64
C GLY A 219 -9.15 -10.74 4.15
N LEU A 220 -8.49 -11.85 4.46
CA LEU A 220 -7.09 -11.86 4.89
C LEU A 220 -6.18 -11.34 3.76
N ALA A 221 -5.29 -10.39 4.07
CA ALA A 221 -4.32 -9.90 3.10
C ALA A 221 -3.42 -11.06 2.63
N LEU A 222 -3.28 -11.22 1.31
CA LEU A 222 -2.57 -12.34 0.73
C LEU A 222 -1.06 -12.26 1.02
N SER A 223 -0.51 -13.31 1.60
CA SER A 223 0.89 -13.41 2.01
C SER A 223 1.40 -14.85 1.92
N SER A 224 2.67 -15.02 1.53
CA SER A 224 3.33 -16.34 1.58
C SER A 224 3.38 -16.90 3.01
N ARG A 225 3.31 -16.04 4.04
CA ARG A 225 3.29 -16.44 5.46
C ARG A 225 1.94 -17.02 5.90
N ASN A 226 0.83 -16.78 5.18
CA ASN A 226 -0.47 -17.34 5.54
C ASN A 226 -0.48 -18.87 5.58
N ARG A 227 0.43 -19.53 4.83
CA ARG A 227 0.62 -20.99 4.84
C ARG A 227 1.07 -21.57 6.19
N TYR A 228 1.63 -20.73 7.06
CA TYR A 228 2.11 -21.15 8.38
C TYR A 228 1.01 -21.10 9.45
N LEU A 229 -0.15 -20.51 9.13
CA LEU A 229 -1.28 -20.42 10.05
C LEU A 229 -2.04 -21.74 10.11
N SER A 230 -2.26 -22.25 11.31
CA SER A 230 -3.26 -23.27 11.57
C SER A 230 -4.67 -22.70 11.37
N GLY A 231 -5.69 -23.56 11.32
CA GLY A 231 -7.09 -23.12 11.19
C GLY A 231 -7.51 -22.11 12.27
N PRO A 232 -7.29 -22.39 13.56
CA PRO A 232 -7.59 -21.43 14.64
C PRO A 232 -6.78 -20.12 14.53
N GLU A 233 -5.48 -20.20 14.24
CA GLU A 233 -4.64 -19.01 14.04
C GLU A 233 -5.13 -18.17 12.87
N ARG A 234 -5.59 -18.79 11.78
CA ARG A 234 -6.16 -18.09 10.65
C ARG A 234 -7.44 -17.33 11.04
N CYS A 235 -8.32 -17.96 11.82
CA CYS A 235 -9.53 -17.28 12.32
C CYS A 235 -9.17 -16.02 13.13
N THR A 236 -8.18 -16.11 14.01
CA THR A 236 -7.71 -14.93 14.78
C THR A 236 -7.06 -13.89 13.86
N ALA A 237 -6.29 -14.29 12.85
CA ALA A 237 -5.60 -13.39 11.92
C ALA A 237 -6.57 -12.53 11.09
N LEU A 238 -7.81 -12.99 10.86
CA LEU A 238 -8.85 -12.20 10.19
C LEU A 238 -9.17 -10.89 10.92
N ALA A 239 -8.86 -10.80 12.21
CA ALA A 239 -9.06 -9.57 12.98
C ALA A 239 -8.23 -8.40 12.44
N LEU A 240 -7.10 -8.64 11.74
CA LEU A 240 -6.32 -7.55 11.14
C LEU A 240 -7.15 -6.80 10.09
N SER A 241 -7.67 -7.53 9.11
CA SER A 241 -8.51 -6.92 8.06
C SER A 241 -9.84 -6.41 8.62
N ALA A 242 -10.44 -7.13 9.57
CA ALA A 242 -11.68 -6.70 10.23
C ALA A 242 -11.49 -5.36 10.97
N ALA A 243 -10.37 -5.16 11.67
CA ALA A 243 -10.05 -3.90 12.35
C ALA A 243 -9.92 -2.73 11.36
N LEU A 244 -9.20 -2.95 10.26
CA LEU A 244 -9.04 -1.93 9.22
C LEU A 244 -10.38 -1.55 8.58
N PHE A 245 -11.22 -2.54 8.26
CA PHE A 245 -12.54 -2.29 7.69
C PHE A 245 -13.48 -1.63 8.69
N ALA A 246 -13.43 -1.99 9.98
CA ALA A 246 -14.19 -1.31 11.02
C ALA A 246 -13.82 0.18 11.12
N ALA A 247 -12.55 0.52 11.01
CA ALA A 247 -12.07 1.91 10.95
C ALA A 247 -12.65 2.67 9.75
N ARG A 248 -12.56 2.07 8.55
CA ARG A 248 -13.10 2.64 7.30
C ARG A 248 -14.61 2.87 7.38
N ASP A 249 -15.34 1.86 7.82
CA ASP A 249 -16.79 1.90 7.86
C ASP A 249 -17.29 2.89 8.93
N ARG A 250 -16.57 2.98 10.05
CA ARG A 250 -16.84 3.98 11.09
C ARG A 250 -16.60 5.40 10.59
N LEU A 251 -15.50 5.64 9.88
CA LEU A 251 -15.20 6.94 9.27
C LEU A 251 -16.29 7.34 8.27
N ALA A 252 -16.69 6.43 7.38
CA ALA A 252 -17.75 6.66 6.41
C ALA A 252 -19.10 6.97 7.07
N ALA A 253 -19.43 6.28 8.15
CA ALA A 253 -20.65 6.56 8.94
C ALA A 253 -20.64 7.96 9.57
N GLU A 254 -19.48 8.39 10.10
CA GLU A 254 -19.32 9.73 10.66
C GLU A 254 -19.43 10.82 9.58
N GLU A 255 -18.82 10.63 8.44
CA GLU A 255 -18.92 11.56 7.30
C GLU A 255 -20.38 11.71 6.84
N ALA A 256 -21.10 10.59 6.74
CA ALA A 256 -22.53 10.60 6.38
C ALA A 256 -23.37 11.37 7.42
N LEU A 257 -23.09 11.20 8.71
CA LEU A 257 -23.77 11.95 9.77
C LEU A 257 -23.48 13.45 9.72
N ARG A 258 -22.23 13.83 9.46
CA ARG A 258 -21.82 15.24 9.29
C ARG A 258 -22.48 15.87 8.06
N ALA A 259 -22.48 15.17 6.93
CA ALA A 259 -23.15 15.63 5.72
C ALA A 259 -24.64 15.83 5.95
N ARG A 260 -25.29 14.92 6.67
CA ARG A 260 -26.70 15.03 7.06
C ARG A 260 -26.93 16.23 8.01
N ALA A 261 -26.06 16.42 9.01
CA ALA A 261 -26.14 17.58 9.90
C ALA A 261 -26.03 18.89 9.14
N ALA A 262 -25.10 18.99 8.17
CA ALA A 262 -24.93 20.17 7.33
C ALA A 262 -26.14 20.43 6.43
N SER A 263 -26.78 19.36 5.88
CA SER A 263 -27.92 19.49 4.98
C SER A 263 -29.21 19.99 5.67
N VAL A 264 -29.35 19.74 6.98
CA VAL A 264 -30.55 20.13 7.74
C VAL A 264 -30.58 21.62 8.06
N GLY A 265 -29.48 22.38 7.83
CA GLY A 265 -29.44 23.85 7.89
C GLY A 265 -29.73 24.49 9.25
N HIS A 266 -29.96 23.69 10.28
CA HIS A 266 -30.18 24.13 11.66
C HIS A 266 -29.23 23.32 12.55
N HIS A 267 -28.54 23.98 13.47
CA HIS A 267 -27.93 23.27 14.57
C HIS A 267 -29.04 22.45 15.23
N PRO A 268 -28.96 21.11 15.25
CA PRO A 268 -29.99 20.32 15.92
C PRO A 268 -30.02 20.76 17.38
N ALA A 269 -31.14 21.35 17.79
CA ALA A 269 -31.29 21.75 19.18
C ALA A 269 -31.07 20.52 20.08
N PRO A 270 -30.18 20.55 21.06
CA PRO A 270 -29.95 19.44 21.97
C PRO A 270 -31.24 18.94 22.60
N ASP A 271 -32.24 19.80 22.69
CA ASP A 271 -33.57 19.49 23.24
C ASP A 271 -34.41 18.57 22.32
N ARG A 272 -34.09 18.44 21.02
CA ARG A 272 -34.86 17.61 20.08
C ARG A 272 -34.75 16.12 20.41
N ALA A 273 -33.56 15.65 20.74
CA ALA A 273 -33.36 14.25 21.12
C ALA A 273 -34.09 13.93 22.43
N ALA A 274 -34.02 14.83 23.41
CA ALA A 274 -34.74 14.69 24.67
C ALA A 274 -36.28 14.72 24.49
N ALA A 275 -36.80 15.62 23.64
CA ALA A 275 -38.24 15.70 23.33
C ALA A 275 -38.73 14.42 22.63
N LEU A 276 -37.97 13.87 21.69
CA LEU A 276 -38.32 12.61 21.02
C LEU A 276 -38.29 11.41 21.97
N ALA A 277 -37.29 11.34 22.85
CA ALA A 277 -37.24 10.30 23.89
C ALA A 277 -38.44 10.38 24.86
N ALA A 278 -38.85 11.60 25.23
CA ALA A 278 -40.04 11.82 26.08
C ALA A 278 -41.37 11.40 25.43
N LEU A 279 -41.40 11.33 24.10
CA LEU A 279 -42.52 10.84 23.30
C LEU A 279 -42.46 9.32 23.04
N GLY A 280 -41.45 8.62 23.55
CA GLY A 280 -41.24 7.19 23.30
C GLY A 280 -40.65 6.87 21.90
N GLU A 281 -40.18 7.88 21.19
CA GLU A 281 -39.56 7.76 19.86
C GLU A 281 -38.07 7.50 19.97
N ASP A 282 -37.68 6.39 20.60
CA ASP A 282 -36.29 6.09 20.97
C ASP A 282 -35.31 6.07 19.76
N ARG A 283 -35.75 5.52 18.62
CA ARG A 283 -34.93 5.52 17.39
C ARG A 283 -34.69 6.92 16.85
N ALA A 284 -35.76 7.74 16.82
CA ALA A 284 -35.65 9.11 16.33
C ALA A 284 -34.84 9.98 17.29
N ALA A 285 -34.94 9.73 18.59
CA ALA A 285 -34.14 10.36 19.65
C ALA A 285 -32.65 10.01 19.48
N ALA A 286 -32.30 8.73 19.29
CA ALA A 286 -30.94 8.27 19.08
C ALA A 286 -30.32 8.88 17.78
N ASP A 287 -31.09 8.93 16.69
CA ASP A 287 -30.69 9.55 15.43
C ASP A 287 -30.46 11.07 15.59
N ALA A 288 -31.37 11.78 16.24
CA ALA A 288 -31.23 13.21 16.54
C ALA A 288 -29.99 13.49 17.40
N HIS A 289 -29.70 12.61 18.38
CA HIS A 289 -28.52 12.72 19.24
C HIS A 289 -27.23 12.50 18.42
N ALA A 290 -27.20 11.48 17.56
CA ALA A 290 -26.05 11.19 16.69
C ALA A 290 -25.74 12.35 15.73
N VAL A 291 -26.79 12.95 15.13
CA VAL A 291 -26.65 14.12 14.26
C VAL A 291 -26.14 15.34 15.04
N ALA A 292 -26.66 15.58 16.26
CA ALA A 292 -26.20 16.68 17.10
C ALA A 292 -24.74 16.51 17.54
N TYR A 293 -24.36 15.29 17.88
CA TYR A 293 -22.99 14.93 18.25
C TYR A 293 -22.01 15.13 17.09
N ALA A 294 -22.36 14.69 15.88
CA ALA A 294 -21.58 14.89 14.68
C ALA A 294 -21.44 16.40 14.31
N ALA A 295 -22.52 17.17 14.52
CA ALA A 295 -22.50 18.62 14.30
C ALA A 295 -21.59 19.37 15.29
N ALA A 296 -21.49 18.87 16.53
CA ALA A 296 -20.63 19.45 17.57
C ALA A 296 -19.13 19.25 17.33
N GLY A 297 -18.74 18.42 16.35
CA GLY A 297 -17.34 18.14 16.02
C GLY A 297 -16.55 17.48 17.14
N ALA A 298 -17.22 16.76 18.05
CA ALA A 298 -16.64 16.26 19.31
C ALA A 298 -15.56 15.17 19.12
N LEU A 299 -15.52 14.51 17.96
CA LEU A 299 -14.46 13.56 17.59
C LEU A 299 -13.91 13.89 16.19
N HIS A 300 -12.62 13.85 16.08
CA HIS A 300 -11.93 13.99 14.80
C HIS A 300 -11.82 12.61 14.12
N GLY A 301 -11.96 12.59 12.78
CA GLY A 301 -11.95 11.37 11.97
C GLY A 301 -10.78 10.39 12.29
N PRO A 302 -9.51 10.87 12.42
CA PRO A 302 -8.39 10.02 12.80
C PRO A 302 -8.55 9.27 14.12
N ALA A 303 -8.98 9.96 15.18
CA ALA A 303 -9.20 9.34 16.49
C ALA A 303 -10.31 8.27 16.45
N VAL A 304 -11.39 8.55 15.71
CA VAL A 304 -12.53 7.63 15.56
C VAL A 304 -12.14 6.38 14.79
N ALA A 305 -11.36 6.54 13.71
CA ALA A 305 -10.86 5.41 12.93
C ALA A 305 -9.94 4.51 13.77
N ARG A 306 -8.98 5.12 14.51
CA ARG A 306 -8.09 4.36 15.42
C ARG A 306 -8.87 3.62 16.50
N ALA A 307 -9.84 4.28 17.16
CA ALA A 307 -10.63 3.67 18.22
C ALA A 307 -11.45 2.48 17.71
N ALA A 308 -12.04 2.58 16.51
CA ALA A 308 -12.81 1.48 15.92
C ALA A 308 -11.92 0.26 15.60
N ALA A 309 -10.71 0.49 15.08
CA ALA A 309 -9.77 -0.58 14.83
C ALA A 309 -9.27 -1.23 16.11
N LEU A 310 -8.89 -0.43 17.12
CA LEU A 310 -8.42 -0.93 18.42
C LEU A 310 -9.46 -1.81 19.11
N ALA A 311 -10.75 -1.46 19.06
CA ALA A 311 -11.80 -2.26 19.67
C ALA A 311 -11.84 -3.69 19.11
N VAL A 312 -11.67 -3.86 17.79
CA VAL A 312 -11.63 -5.19 17.16
C VAL A 312 -10.36 -5.96 17.56
N LEU A 313 -9.22 -5.28 17.63
CA LEU A 313 -7.94 -5.91 18.00
C LEU A 313 -7.91 -6.31 19.49
N ASP A 314 -8.52 -5.51 20.37
CA ASP A 314 -8.66 -5.81 21.79
C ASP A 314 -9.58 -7.04 22.03
N ASP A 315 -10.61 -7.22 21.21
CA ASP A 315 -11.44 -8.42 21.23
C ASP A 315 -10.65 -9.63 20.74
N ALA A 316 -9.84 -9.48 19.68
CA ALA A 316 -9.02 -10.54 19.14
C ALA A 316 -7.88 -10.97 20.09
N ALA A 317 -7.41 -10.10 20.95
CA ALA A 317 -6.43 -10.43 21.98
C ALA A 317 -6.98 -11.41 23.05
N ARG A 318 -8.28 -11.61 23.11
CA ARG A 318 -8.97 -12.55 24.01
C ARG A 318 -9.33 -13.89 23.36
N LEU A 319 -9.04 -14.05 22.07
CA LEU A 319 -9.29 -15.31 21.35
C LEU A 319 -8.25 -16.40 21.73
N ASP A 320 -8.50 -17.59 21.29
CA ASP A 320 -7.57 -18.74 21.43
C ASP A 320 -7.30 -19.36 20.04
N PRO A 321 -6.08 -19.23 19.49
CA PRO A 321 -4.92 -18.49 20.03
C PRO A 321 -5.15 -16.95 20.00
N PRO A 322 -4.54 -16.20 20.95
CA PRO A 322 -4.72 -14.76 21.01
C PRO A 322 -3.94 -14.02 19.93
N LEU A 323 -4.46 -12.86 19.53
CA LEU A 323 -3.70 -11.89 18.75
C LEU A 323 -2.82 -11.06 19.69
N THR A 324 -1.55 -10.95 19.40
CA THR A 324 -0.62 -10.04 20.08
C THR A 324 -0.32 -8.86 19.17
N LEU A 325 -0.89 -7.71 19.49
CA LEU A 325 -0.68 -6.48 18.73
C LEU A 325 0.77 -6.01 18.88
N ASP A 326 1.39 -5.69 17.76
CA ASP A 326 2.73 -5.11 17.68
C ASP A 326 2.62 -3.57 17.55
N TYR A 327 1.86 -3.12 16.54
CA TYR A 327 1.44 -1.73 16.41
C TYR A 327 0.11 -1.59 15.66
N LEU A 328 -0.58 -0.50 15.94
CA LEU A 328 -1.63 0.10 15.11
C LEU A 328 -1.30 1.58 14.97
N ALA A 329 -0.96 2.03 13.77
CA ALA A 329 -0.52 3.39 13.50
C ALA A 329 -1.29 3.99 12.33
N LEU A 330 -1.70 5.24 12.45
CA LEU A 330 -2.26 6.03 11.35
C LEU A 330 -1.22 7.05 10.94
N VAL A 331 -0.66 6.89 9.74
CA VAL A 331 0.54 7.60 9.30
C VAL A 331 0.34 8.38 8.01
N ASP A 332 1.08 9.48 7.85
CA ASP A 332 1.20 10.21 6.59
C ASP A 332 1.99 9.35 5.58
N PRO A 333 1.46 9.12 4.37
CA PRO A 333 2.16 8.31 3.37
C PRO A 333 3.48 8.92 2.88
N SER A 334 3.73 10.22 3.10
CA SER A 334 4.91 10.92 2.60
C SER A 334 6.18 10.71 3.44
N ASP A 335 6.01 10.54 4.77
CA ASP A 335 7.13 10.40 5.71
C ASP A 335 6.95 9.30 6.76
N PHE A 336 5.81 8.64 6.78
CA PHE A 336 5.42 7.58 7.72
C PHE A 336 5.37 8.00 9.19
N THR A 337 5.25 9.30 9.46
CA THR A 337 5.00 9.83 10.83
C THR A 337 3.53 9.70 11.19
N GLU A 338 3.24 9.50 12.48
CA GLU A 338 1.86 9.44 12.95
C GLU A 338 1.15 10.78 12.76
N VAL A 339 -0.09 10.70 12.24
CA VAL A 339 -0.92 11.89 12.02
C VAL A 339 -1.68 12.28 13.29
N PRO A 340 -1.82 13.59 13.56
CA PRO A 340 -2.61 14.08 14.70
C PRO A 340 -4.12 13.87 14.46
N ASP A 341 -4.91 14.01 15.54
CA ASP A 341 -6.37 13.82 15.46
C ASP A 341 -7.08 14.85 14.57
N ALA A 342 -6.49 16.01 14.35
CA ALA A 342 -7.02 17.05 13.47
C ALA A 342 -6.47 17.00 12.03
N TYR A 343 -5.88 15.84 11.64
CA TYR A 343 -5.29 15.67 10.31
C TYR A 343 -6.36 15.70 9.22
N GLU A 344 -6.03 16.39 8.13
CA GLU A 344 -6.79 16.40 6.87
C GLU A 344 -5.89 15.90 5.75
N GLY A 345 -6.42 15.04 4.89
CA GLY A 345 -5.68 14.44 3.79
C GLY A 345 -5.71 12.92 3.79
N GLU A 346 -4.88 12.32 2.96
CA GLU A 346 -4.73 10.86 2.88
C GLU A 346 -3.78 10.36 3.97
N ALA A 347 -4.19 9.34 4.72
CA ALA A 347 -3.34 8.63 5.65
C ALA A 347 -3.45 7.11 5.47
N ILE A 348 -2.44 6.38 5.95
CA ILE A 348 -2.41 4.92 5.96
C ILE A 348 -2.65 4.44 7.37
N LEU A 349 -3.72 3.67 7.58
CA LEU A 349 -3.92 2.91 8.81
C LEU A 349 -3.21 1.58 8.65
N ALA A 350 -2.10 1.40 9.36
CA ALA A 350 -1.24 0.23 9.31
C ALA A 350 -1.31 -0.56 10.61
N VAL A 351 -1.33 -1.88 10.50
CA VAL A 351 -1.36 -2.80 11.64
C VAL A 351 -0.34 -3.91 11.47
N ALA A 352 0.35 -4.24 12.55
CA ALA A 352 1.15 -5.46 12.67
C ALA A 352 0.79 -6.21 13.94
N ALA A 353 0.69 -7.53 13.84
CA ALA A 353 0.38 -8.39 14.97
C ALA A 353 0.97 -9.78 14.79
N LYS A 354 1.11 -10.51 15.89
CA LYS A 354 1.48 -11.93 15.92
C LYS A 354 0.27 -12.77 16.29
N VAL A 355 0.11 -13.88 15.56
CA VAL A 355 -0.81 -14.95 15.94
C VAL A 355 0.00 -16.25 15.96
N GLY A 356 0.08 -16.88 17.11
CA GLY A 356 1.04 -17.97 17.33
C GLY A 356 2.48 -17.50 17.08
N SER A 357 3.18 -18.18 16.18
CA SER A 357 4.55 -17.81 15.77
C SER A 357 4.59 -16.88 14.57
N THR A 358 3.46 -16.63 13.90
CA THR A 358 3.40 -15.90 12.62
C THR A 358 3.12 -14.43 12.85
N ARG A 359 4.04 -13.55 12.40
CA ARG A 359 3.85 -12.11 12.36
C ARG A 359 3.25 -11.70 11.01
N LEU A 360 2.17 -10.96 11.06
CA LEU A 360 1.39 -10.49 9.92
C LEU A 360 1.29 -8.98 9.92
N ILE A 361 1.22 -8.39 8.74
CA ILE A 361 0.96 -6.97 8.53
C ILE A 361 -0.18 -6.77 7.55
N ASP A 362 -0.92 -5.68 7.75
CA ASP A 362 -1.96 -5.24 6.83
C ASP A 362 -2.13 -3.72 6.92
N ASN A 363 -2.77 -3.11 5.94
CA ASN A 363 -3.08 -1.68 5.97
C ASN A 363 -4.21 -1.33 5.01
N ILE A 364 -4.79 -0.13 5.22
CA ILE A 364 -5.67 0.53 4.26
C ILE A 364 -5.36 2.02 4.20
N ARG A 365 -5.74 2.65 3.09
CA ARG A 365 -5.74 4.11 2.92
C ARG A 365 -7.07 4.69 3.37
N LEU A 366 -7.02 5.76 4.14
CA LEU A 366 -8.16 6.55 4.61
C LEU A 366 -7.95 8.00 4.21
N VAL A 367 -9.02 8.71 3.88
CA VAL A 367 -8.98 10.13 3.54
C VAL A 367 -9.80 10.89 4.57
N PHE A 368 -9.23 11.92 5.17
CA PHE A 368 -9.82 12.75 6.20
C PHE A 368 -10.06 14.18 5.71
N GLY A 369 -11.16 14.80 6.13
CA GLY A 369 -11.50 16.18 5.76
C GLY A 369 -12.26 16.31 4.45
N ALA A 370 -12.53 17.56 4.04
CA ALA A 370 -13.39 17.92 2.89
C ALA A 370 -12.73 17.71 1.50
N GLY A 371 -11.54 17.15 1.48
CA GLY A 371 -10.73 16.97 0.26
C GLY A 371 -10.83 15.61 -0.40
N ARG A 372 -11.94 14.87 -0.25
CA ARG A 372 -12.11 13.61 -0.96
C ARG A 372 -12.12 13.88 -2.46
N PRO A 373 -11.11 13.43 -3.24
CA PRO A 373 -11.24 13.42 -4.69
C PRO A 373 -12.43 12.53 -5.02
N GLU A 374 -13.38 13.05 -5.77
CA GLU A 374 -14.41 12.22 -6.38
C GLU A 374 -13.70 11.01 -7.00
N ALA A 375 -14.16 9.80 -6.66
CA ALA A 375 -13.63 8.58 -7.22
C ALA A 375 -13.55 8.78 -8.73
N THR A 376 -12.32 8.84 -9.25
CA THR A 376 -12.08 9.11 -10.66
C THR A 376 -12.82 8.04 -11.43
N ALA A 377 -13.97 8.40 -11.96
CA ALA A 377 -14.75 7.57 -12.86
C ALA A 377 -13.81 7.20 -14.01
N ALA A 378 -13.64 5.91 -14.20
CA ALA A 378 -12.86 5.34 -15.28
C ALA A 378 -13.13 6.13 -16.56
N HIS A 379 -12.06 6.59 -17.18
CA HIS A 379 -12.01 7.30 -18.43
C HIS A 379 -12.83 6.52 -19.48
N GLN A 380 -14.06 6.95 -19.72
CA GLN A 380 -14.82 6.52 -20.88
C GLN A 380 -14.27 7.32 -22.06
N GLY A 381 -13.57 6.60 -22.94
CA GLY A 381 -13.16 7.13 -24.24
C GLY A 381 -14.39 7.55 -25.05
N GLY A 382 -14.61 8.85 -25.13
CA GLY A 382 -15.54 9.45 -26.07
C GLY A 382 -14.88 9.52 -27.43
N THR A 383 -15.32 8.69 -28.35
CA THR A 383 -15.10 8.86 -29.78
C THR A 383 -15.79 10.12 -30.24
N THR A 384 -15.03 11.15 -30.59
CA THR A 384 -15.53 12.29 -31.36
C THR A 384 -15.51 11.91 -32.83
N THR A 385 -16.68 11.74 -33.41
CA THR A 385 -16.89 11.69 -34.86
C THR A 385 -16.70 13.09 -35.44
N ASP A 386 -15.87 13.16 -36.48
CA ASP A 386 -15.73 14.31 -37.37
C ASP A 386 -17.06 14.74 -37.96
N ALA A 387 -17.37 16.03 -37.85
CA ALA A 387 -18.30 16.71 -38.73
C ALA A 387 -17.54 17.82 -39.42
N VAL A 388 -17.31 17.59 -40.72
CA VAL A 388 -16.89 18.58 -41.72
C VAL A 388 -17.99 19.63 -41.86
N ASP A 389 -17.67 20.91 -41.70
CA ASP A 389 -18.45 22.00 -42.32
C ASP A 389 -17.52 23.02 -42.97
N THR A 390 -17.82 23.28 -44.22
CA THR A 390 -17.19 24.16 -45.19
C THR A 390 -17.83 25.55 -45.17
N GLY A 391 -17.01 26.58 -45.33
CA GLY A 391 -17.46 27.93 -45.79
C GLY A 391 -16.78 29.09 -45.09
N ASP A 392 -15.93 29.68 -45.77
CA ASP A 392 -15.86 30.80 -46.67
C ASP A 392 -15.37 32.11 -46.07
N THR A 393 -14.28 32.61 -46.69
CA THR A 393 -13.84 33.96 -47.05
C THR A 393 -13.83 35.11 -46.02
N GLY A 394 -12.70 35.83 -46.04
CA GLY A 394 -12.62 37.31 -45.82
C GLY A 394 -11.36 37.77 -45.08
N ASP A 395 -10.30 37.91 -45.74
CA ASP A 395 -9.49 39.08 -46.19
C ASP A 395 -9.27 40.23 -45.19
N THR A 396 -8.05 40.71 -45.22
CA THR A 396 -7.39 42.02 -44.95
C THR A 396 -6.56 42.12 -43.66
N ALA A 397 -5.26 42.02 -43.86
CA ALA A 397 -4.27 43.11 -43.89
C ALA A 397 -3.95 43.86 -42.58
N ASP A 398 -2.74 43.70 -42.20
CA ASP A 398 -1.68 44.72 -42.09
C ASP A 398 -1.40 45.29 -40.69
N THR A 399 -0.19 45.30 -40.43
CA THR A 399 0.80 46.26 -39.92
C THR A 399 1.56 45.86 -38.66
N ALA A 400 2.82 45.85 -38.91
CA ALA A 400 3.98 45.80 -38.02
C ALA A 400 3.99 46.91 -36.94
N THR A 401 4.65 46.72 -35.83
CA THR A 401 5.83 47.49 -35.43
C THR A 401 6.37 47.11 -34.03
N SER A 402 7.64 46.75 -34.02
CA SER A 402 8.76 47.27 -33.21
C SER A 402 8.78 47.15 -31.67
N ALA A 403 9.72 46.36 -31.27
CA ALA A 403 10.77 46.55 -30.24
C ALA A 403 10.53 47.44 -29.01
N ALA A 404 10.83 46.83 -27.84
CA ALA A 404 11.74 47.47 -26.87
C ALA A 404 12.18 46.46 -25.80
N ALA A 405 13.48 46.33 -25.68
CA ALA A 405 14.20 45.63 -24.62
C ALA A 405 14.09 46.43 -23.30
N ALA A 406 13.91 45.74 -22.18
CA ALA A 406 14.17 46.31 -20.87
C ALA A 406 14.87 45.28 -19.97
N SER A 407 16.02 45.69 -19.57
CA SER A 407 17.03 45.10 -18.72
C SER A 407 16.55 44.75 -17.29
N SER A 408 16.95 43.60 -16.79
CA SER A 408 16.85 43.19 -15.40
C SER A 408 17.96 43.85 -14.54
N PRO A 409 17.69 44.22 -13.28
CA PRO A 409 18.75 44.49 -12.33
C PRO A 409 19.12 43.27 -11.49
N SER A 410 20.42 43.04 -11.38
CA SER A 410 21.09 42.03 -10.52
C SER A 410 20.85 42.32 -9.05
N ALA A 411 20.50 41.27 -8.26
CA ALA A 411 20.53 41.29 -6.81
C ALA A 411 21.88 40.76 -6.26
N PRO A 412 22.37 41.25 -5.13
CA PRO A 412 23.69 40.92 -4.63
C PRO A 412 23.70 39.61 -3.83
N SER A 413 24.79 38.85 -3.96
CA SER A 413 25.11 37.66 -3.19
C SER A 413 25.36 37.98 -1.71
N PRO A 414 24.89 37.13 -0.76
CA PRO A 414 25.33 37.24 0.63
C PRO A 414 26.64 36.51 0.88
N SER A 415 27.52 37.19 1.62
CA SER A 415 28.83 36.78 2.07
C SER A 415 28.76 35.58 3.04
N ALA A 416 29.65 34.62 2.87
CA ALA A 416 29.85 33.48 3.78
C ALA A 416 30.47 33.91 5.12
N PRO A 417 30.09 33.34 6.26
CA PRO A 417 30.79 33.53 7.53
C PRO A 417 32.01 32.60 7.62
N SER A 418 33.11 33.20 8.11
CA SER A 418 34.38 32.57 8.38
C SER A 418 34.24 31.48 9.47
N VAL A 419 34.70 30.28 9.19
CA VAL A 419 34.82 29.20 10.16
C VAL A 419 36.21 29.28 10.81
N THR A 420 36.26 29.59 12.10
CA THR A 420 37.43 29.44 12.95
C THR A 420 37.58 27.98 13.32
N SER A 421 38.71 27.42 12.91
CA SER A 421 39.14 26.05 13.24
C SER A 421 39.66 25.95 14.66
N THR A 422 39.01 25.11 15.48
CA THR A 422 39.54 24.65 16.77
C THR A 422 40.22 23.28 16.58
N PRO A 423 41.41 23.01 17.12
CA PRO A 423 42.09 21.73 16.93
C PRO A 423 41.49 20.62 17.79
N PRO A 424 41.61 19.33 17.35
CA PRO A 424 41.00 18.20 18.03
C PRO A 424 41.68 17.84 19.35
N ALA A 425 40.85 17.49 20.34
CA ALA A 425 41.28 17.01 21.65
C ALA A 425 41.81 15.58 21.54
N THR A 426 42.94 15.34 22.24
CA THR A 426 43.60 14.04 22.40
C THR A 426 42.76 13.06 23.22
N PRO A 427 42.68 11.76 22.85
CA PRO A 427 41.97 10.77 23.65
C PRO A 427 42.74 10.38 24.93
N PRO A 428 42.02 9.99 26.00
CA PRO A 428 42.64 9.59 27.25
C PRO A 428 43.27 8.20 27.16
N THR A 429 44.48 8.10 27.68
CA THR A 429 45.28 6.88 27.85
C THR A 429 44.65 5.96 28.89
N THR A 430 44.38 4.73 28.54
CA THR A 430 43.98 3.64 29.47
C THR A 430 45.19 3.12 30.23
N PRO A 431 45.12 2.90 31.54
CA PRO A 431 46.21 2.25 32.27
C PRO A 431 46.17 0.73 32.12
N GLN A 432 47.29 0.16 31.72
CA GLN A 432 47.56 -1.28 31.76
C GLN A 432 47.72 -1.73 33.22
N GLY A 433 46.91 -2.70 33.65
CA GLY A 433 47.11 -3.46 34.87
C GLY A 433 47.94 -4.72 34.60
N PRO A 434 48.64 -5.30 35.58
CA PRO A 434 49.69 -6.26 35.37
C PRO A 434 49.22 -7.70 35.15
N LEU A 435 49.97 -8.41 34.29
CA LEU A 435 49.94 -9.84 34.08
C LEU A 435 50.24 -10.60 35.39
N GLY A 436 49.28 -11.41 35.84
CA GLY A 436 49.48 -12.41 36.89
C GLY A 436 49.51 -13.81 36.29
N ALA A 437 50.62 -14.48 36.43
CA ALA A 437 50.86 -15.84 36.00
C ALA A 437 50.35 -16.88 37.03
N THR A 438 50.21 -18.15 36.54
CA THR A 438 50.16 -19.46 37.25
C THR A 438 48.78 -19.90 37.78
N ARG A 439 48.28 -20.99 37.31
CA ARG A 439 48.50 -22.44 37.22
C ARG A 439 47.37 -23.09 36.42
#